data_be0ff9d325a3a5b877afa9bf456e2136
#
_entry.id   be0ff9d325a3a5b877afa9bf456e2136
#
_cell.length_a   1.000
_cell.length_b   1.000
_cell.length_c   1.000
_cell.angle_alpha   90.00
_cell.angle_beta   90.00
_cell.angle_gamma   90.00
#
_symmetry.space_group_name_H-M   'P 1'
#
loop_
_entity.id
_entity.type
_entity.pdbx_description
1 polymer ?
#
loop_
_entity_poly.entity_id
_entity_poly.type
_entity_poly.pdbx_seq_one_letter_code
_entity_poly.pdbx_strand_id
1 'polypeptide(L)'
;MQLTTDIYQRIAAAKVYIDDNFQESIDLDSIAQRAFLSRFHFHRLFTKVYRHTPHQYLTRKRMDKAKDLLAENKPVTDVCNEVGFESLGSFSVLFKKEIGFAPPNSQILIKPRVSSETITTRLGWGK
;
A
#
# COMPACT_ATOMS: atom_id res chain seq x y z
N MET A 1 20.35 -16.93 10.75
CA MET A 1 19.43 -16.86 11.86
C MET A 1 18.22 -17.73 11.61
N GLN A 2 17.85 -18.46 12.60
CA GLN A 2 16.73 -19.37 12.46
C GLN A 2 15.46 -18.73 12.95
N LEU A 3 14.40 -18.88 12.18
CA LEU A 3 13.12 -18.30 12.54
C LEU A 3 12.33 -19.30 13.38
N THR A 4 11.90 -18.85 14.54
CA THR A 4 11.09 -19.69 15.42
C THR A 4 9.63 -19.35 15.23
N THR A 5 8.76 -20.19 15.77
CA THR A 5 7.33 -19.93 15.70
C THR A 5 7.00 -18.60 16.33
N ASP A 6 7.67 -18.26 17.43
CA ASP A 6 7.43 -16.99 18.10
C ASP A 6 7.75 -15.82 17.18
N ILE A 7 8.86 -15.88 16.46
CA ILE A 7 9.24 -14.82 15.54
C ILE A 7 8.23 -14.70 14.42
N TYR A 8 7.79 -15.82 13.87
CA TYR A 8 6.78 -15.77 12.82
C TYR A 8 5.51 -15.11 13.31
N GLN A 9 5.11 -15.42 14.54
CA GLN A 9 3.89 -14.84 15.10
C GLN A 9 4.04 -13.34 15.30
N ARG A 10 5.22 -12.90 15.71
CA ARG A 10 5.47 -11.48 15.88
C ARG A 10 5.43 -10.75 14.54
N ILE A 11 6.05 -11.33 13.53
CA ILE A 11 6.06 -10.73 12.21
C ILE A 11 4.64 -10.68 11.65
N ALA A 12 3.88 -11.75 11.86
CA ALA A 12 2.50 -11.80 11.38
C ALA A 12 1.63 -10.76 12.09
N ALA A 13 1.87 -10.55 13.38
CA ALA A 13 1.11 -9.55 14.11
C ALA A 13 1.38 -8.14 13.57
N ALA A 14 2.63 -7.88 13.19
CA ALA A 14 2.97 -6.59 12.61
C ALA A 14 2.33 -6.43 11.24
N LYS A 15 2.24 -7.51 10.49
CA LYS A 15 1.59 -7.45 9.18
C LYS A 15 0.11 -7.12 9.34
N VAL A 16 -0.55 -7.72 10.33
CA VAL A 16 -1.95 -7.43 10.62
C VAL A 16 -2.11 -5.96 11.02
N TYR A 17 -1.15 -5.43 11.76
CA TYR A 17 -1.18 -4.03 12.14
C TYR A 17 -1.16 -3.15 10.89
N ILE A 18 -0.34 -3.49 9.90
CA ILE A 18 -0.31 -2.75 8.65
C ILE A 18 -1.66 -2.88 7.95
N ASP A 19 -2.20 -4.09 7.89
CA ASP A 19 -3.48 -4.33 7.23
C ASP A 19 -4.59 -3.48 7.83
N ASP A 20 -4.56 -3.31 9.14
CA ASP A 20 -5.61 -2.59 9.84
C ASP A 20 -5.40 -1.08 9.88
N ASN A 21 -4.18 -0.62 9.62
CA ASN A 21 -3.83 0.78 9.81
C ASN A 21 -3.12 1.43 8.65
N PHE A 22 -3.17 0.83 7.47
CA PHE A 22 -2.40 1.36 6.34
C PHE A 22 -2.85 2.75 5.91
N GLN A 23 -4.05 3.15 6.29
CA GLN A 23 -4.58 4.47 5.95
C GLN A 23 -4.06 5.54 6.88
N GLU A 24 -3.43 5.14 7.98
CA GLU A 24 -2.89 6.07 8.93
C GLU A 24 -1.43 6.38 8.63
N SER A 25 -0.92 7.42 9.28
CA SER A 25 0.49 7.76 9.14
C SER A 25 1.32 6.83 10.01
N ILE A 26 1.57 5.64 9.54
CA ILE A 26 2.38 4.71 10.30
C ILE A 26 3.78 4.64 9.71
N ASP A 27 4.77 4.44 10.55
CA ASP A 27 6.14 4.35 10.09
C ASP A 27 6.75 3.01 10.49
N LEU A 28 7.97 2.78 10.03
CA LEU A 28 8.63 1.50 10.26
C LEU A 28 8.82 1.22 11.75
N ASP A 29 9.13 2.27 12.53
CA ASP A 29 9.34 2.08 13.95
C ASP A 29 8.07 1.60 14.65
N SER A 30 6.94 2.21 14.35
CA SER A 30 5.70 1.82 14.99
C SER A 30 5.28 0.41 14.57
N ILE A 31 5.55 0.04 13.34
CA ILE A 31 5.24 -1.30 12.87
C ILE A 31 6.13 -2.32 13.56
N ALA A 32 7.44 -2.01 13.64
CA ALA A 32 8.38 -2.93 14.26
C ALA A 32 8.08 -3.14 15.73
N GLN A 33 7.57 -2.12 16.41
CA GLN A 33 7.20 -2.24 17.81
C GLN A 33 6.12 -3.30 18.02
N ARG A 34 5.27 -3.47 17.05
CA ARG A 34 4.23 -4.50 17.15
C ARG A 34 4.82 -5.91 17.14
N ALA A 35 6.03 -6.02 16.59
CA ALA A 35 6.73 -7.31 16.56
C ALA A 35 7.73 -7.44 17.71
N PHE A 36 7.84 -6.40 18.54
CA PHE A 36 8.80 -6.37 19.63
C PHE A 36 10.22 -6.56 19.10
N LEU A 37 10.51 -5.93 17.96
CA LEU A 37 11.82 -6.00 17.33
C LEU A 37 12.31 -4.61 16.97
N SER A 38 13.62 -4.47 16.81
CA SER A 38 14.16 -3.22 16.31
C SER A 38 13.74 -3.08 14.85
N ARG A 39 13.74 -1.87 14.34
CA ARG A 39 13.31 -1.68 12.96
C ARG A 39 14.20 -2.39 11.97
N PHE A 40 15.50 -2.46 12.23
CA PHE A 40 16.41 -3.14 11.30
C PHE A 40 16.16 -4.64 11.29
N HIS A 41 16.00 -5.21 12.47
CA HIS A 41 15.76 -6.62 12.60
C HIS A 41 14.41 -6.98 11.99
N PHE A 42 13.40 -6.17 12.30
CA PHE A 42 12.07 -6.38 11.76
C PHE A 42 12.07 -6.31 10.24
N HIS A 43 12.72 -5.26 9.70
CA HIS A 43 12.77 -5.07 8.26
C HIS A 43 13.35 -6.31 7.57
N ARG A 44 14.45 -6.81 8.08
CA ARG A 44 15.11 -7.97 7.51
C ARG A 44 14.25 -9.21 7.57
N LEU A 45 13.66 -9.46 8.73
CA LEU A 45 12.86 -10.66 8.90
C LEU A 45 11.56 -10.61 8.11
N PHE A 46 10.91 -9.44 8.10
CA PHE A 46 9.68 -9.29 7.34
C PHE A 46 9.94 -9.55 5.86
N THR A 47 11.03 -8.97 5.35
CA THR A 47 11.37 -9.14 3.95
C THR A 47 11.67 -10.61 3.63
N LYS A 48 12.32 -11.28 4.55
CA LYS A 48 12.65 -12.69 4.35
C LYS A 48 11.39 -13.55 4.31
N VAL A 49 10.44 -13.26 5.18
CA VAL A 49 9.21 -14.06 5.28
C VAL A 49 8.26 -13.77 4.14
N TYR A 50 8.04 -12.49 3.84
CA TYR A 50 7.00 -12.11 2.89
C TYR A 50 7.54 -11.69 1.52
N ARG A 51 8.85 -11.62 1.36
CA ARG A 51 9.50 -11.29 0.08
C ARG A 51 9.21 -9.87 -0.39
N HIS A 52 8.74 -9.02 0.50
CA HIS A 52 8.53 -7.60 0.27
C HIS A 52 8.97 -6.88 1.51
N THR A 53 9.53 -5.67 1.35
CA THR A 53 9.86 -4.88 2.53
C THR A 53 8.56 -4.42 3.17
N PRO A 54 8.59 -4.04 4.45
CA PRO A 54 7.39 -3.50 5.09
C PRO A 54 6.83 -2.28 4.34
N HIS A 55 7.71 -1.43 3.84
CA HIS A 55 7.28 -0.24 3.10
C HIS A 55 6.59 -0.63 1.79
N GLN A 56 7.15 -1.62 1.08
CA GLN A 56 6.54 -2.09 -0.15
C GLN A 56 5.16 -2.67 0.13
N TYR A 57 5.05 -3.42 1.21
CA TYR A 57 3.78 -4.02 1.57
C TYR A 57 2.75 -2.94 1.90
N LEU A 58 3.16 -1.94 2.68
CA LEU A 58 2.28 -0.83 3.02
C LEU A 58 1.81 -0.08 1.77
N THR A 59 2.74 0.22 0.87
CA THR A 59 2.42 0.92 -0.37
C THR A 59 1.44 0.10 -1.19
N ARG A 60 1.65 -1.20 -1.26
CA ARG A 60 0.78 -2.06 -2.03
C ARG A 60 -0.63 -2.10 -1.47
N LYS A 61 -0.75 -2.14 -0.15
CA LYS A 61 -2.06 -2.11 0.48
C LYS A 61 -2.77 -0.80 0.15
N ARG A 62 -2.05 0.31 0.18
CA ARG A 62 -2.63 1.59 -0.14
C ARG A 62 -3.06 1.66 -1.60
N MET A 63 -2.24 1.12 -2.49
CA MET A 63 -2.57 1.13 -3.91
C MET A 63 -3.74 0.22 -4.23
N ASP A 64 -3.83 -0.94 -3.57
CA ASP A 64 -4.95 -1.84 -3.77
C ASP A 64 -6.26 -1.16 -3.36
N LYS A 65 -6.24 -0.46 -2.23
CA LYS A 65 -7.43 0.23 -1.79
C LYS A 65 -7.76 1.39 -2.72
N ALA A 66 -6.72 2.10 -3.19
CA ALA A 66 -6.94 3.21 -4.12
C ALA A 66 -7.58 2.70 -5.40
N LYS A 67 -7.14 1.56 -5.88
CA LYS A 67 -7.70 0.97 -7.08
C LYS A 67 -9.20 0.70 -6.89
N ASP A 68 -9.56 0.14 -5.75
CA ASP A 68 -10.96 -0.14 -5.46
C ASP A 68 -11.80 1.13 -5.39
N LEU A 69 -11.28 2.16 -4.73
CA LEU A 69 -12.02 3.40 -4.59
C LEU A 69 -12.18 4.13 -5.92
N LEU A 70 -11.15 4.09 -6.75
CA LEU A 70 -11.25 4.68 -8.07
C LEU A 70 -12.25 3.94 -8.93
N ALA A 71 -12.35 2.63 -8.75
CA ALA A 71 -13.34 1.85 -9.47
C ALA A 71 -14.76 2.23 -9.06
N GLU A 72 -14.91 2.83 -7.87
CA GLU A 72 -16.19 3.33 -7.42
C GLU A 72 -16.42 4.76 -7.84
N ASN A 73 -15.55 5.29 -8.69
CA ASN A 73 -15.65 6.65 -9.21
C ASN A 73 -15.47 7.74 -8.18
N LYS A 74 -14.72 7.45 -7.13
CA LYS A 74 -14.42 8.50 -6.16
C LYS A 74 -13.39 9.45 -6.73
N PRO A 75 -13.45 10.73 -6.36
CA PRO A 75 -12.46 11.69 -6.85
C PRO A 75 -11.06 11.31 -6.39
N VAL A 76 -10.09 11.56 -7.25
CA VAL A 76 -8.70 11.20 -6.95
C VAL A 76 -8.20 11.85 -5.67
N THR A 77 -8.60 13.08 -5.41
CA THR A 77 -8.18 13.78 -4.20
C THR A 77 -8.67 13.05 -2.95
N ASP A 78 -9.91 12.62 -2.98
CA ASP A 78 -10.49 11.90 -1.85
C ASP A 78 -9.81 10.56 -1.67
N VAL A 79 -9.55 9.88 -2.78
CA VAL A 79 -8.88 8.58 -2.72
C VAL A 79 -7.49 8.73 -2.11
N CYS A 80 -6.76 9.76 -2.53
CA CYS A 80 -5.43 10.02 -2.02
C CYS A 80 -5.45 10.14 -0.49
N ASN A 81 -6.39 10.91 0.03
CA ASN A 81 -6.51 11.10 1.46
C ASN A 81 -6.95 9.83 2.17
N GLU A 82 -7.89 9.12 1.61
CA GLU A 82 -8.42 7.92 2.26
C GLU A 82 -7.40 6.81 2.38
N VAL A 83 -6.47 6.71 1.44
CA VAL A 83 -5.49 5.65 1.50
C VAL A 83 -4.21 6.04 2.23
N GLY A 84 -4.17 7.26 2.77
CA GLY A 84 -3.08 7.64 3.65
C GLY A 84 -1.94 8.41 3.03
N PHE A 85 -2.11 8.96 1.84
CA PHE A 85 -1.09 9.78 1.23
C PHE A 85 -1.30 11.24 1.62
N GLU A 86 -0.19 11.92 1.87
CA GLU A 86 -0.27 13.31 2.29
C GLU A 86 -0.38 14.28 1.13
N SER A 87 0.06 13.90 -0.05
CA SER A 87 -0.03 14.80 -1.17
C SER A 87 -0.47 14.04 -2.41
N LEU A 88 -1.22 14.75 -3.23
CA LEU A 88 -1.68 14.20 -4.48
C LEU A 88 -0.52 13.89 -5.40
N GLY A 89 0.53 14.72 -5.34
CA GLY A 89 1.70 14.50 -6.17
C GLY A 89 2.39 13.19 -5.86
N SER A 90 2.63 12.92 -4.59
CA SER A 90 3.25 11.67 -4.18
C SER A 90 2.40 10.48 -4.58
N PHE A 91 1.10 10.61 -4.36
CA PHE A 91 0.17 9.54 -4.70
C PHE A 91 0.22 9.26 -6.21
N SER A 92 0.17 10.31 -7.03
CA SER A 92 0.14 10.12 -8.47
C SER A 92 1.40 9.48 -9.00
N VAL A 93 2.56 9.87 -8.46
CA VAL A 93 3.83 9.29 -8.88
C VAL A 93 3.87 7.80 -8.54
N LEU A 94 3.49 7.45 -7.32
CA LEU A 94 3.49 6.06 -6.92
C LEU A 94 2.44 5.24 -7.66
N PHE A 95 1.28 5.83 -7.88
CA PHE A 95 0.22 5.15 -8.61
C PHE A 95 0.71 4.80 -10.01
N LYS A 96 1.32 5.78 -10.70
CA LYS A 96 1.82 5.53 -12.03
C LYS A 96 2.91 4.48 -12.04
N LYS A 97 3.79 4.52 -11.03
CA LYS A 97 4.87 3.56 -10.95
C LYS A 97 4.36 2.14 -10.71
N GLU A 98 3.42 1.99 -9.79
CA GLU A 98 2.92 0.67 -9.42
C GLU A 98 1.89 0.12 -10.40
N ILE A 99 1.10 1.01 -10.98
CA ILE A 99 -0.02 0.60 -11.82
C ILE A 99 0.29 0.70 -13.30
N GLY A 100 1.15 1.62 -13.66
CA GLY A 100 1.55 1.78 -15.06
C GLY A 100 0.96 2.99 -15.76
N PHE A 101 0.03 3.68 -15.15
CA PHE A 101 -0.53 4.89 -15.73
C PHE A 101 -1.06 5.78 -14.61
N ALA A 102 -1.22 7.07 -14.92
CA ALA A 102 -1.66 8.03 -13.93
C ALA A 102 -3.08 7.75 -13.47
N PRO A 103 -3.42 8.16 -12.25
CA PRO A 103 -4.79 7.94 -11.77
C PRO A 103 -5.79 8.69 -12.67
N PRO A 104 -6.97 8.14 -12.84
CA PRO A 104 -8.02 8.81 -13.60
C PRO A 104 -8.33 10.13 -12.91
N ASN A 105 -8.62 11.15 -13.68
CA ASN A 105 -8.96 12.46 -13.16
C ASN A 105 -7.81 13.24 -12.57
N SER A 106 -6.61 12.71 -12.62
CA SER A 106 -5.47 13.47 -12.19
C SER A 106 -5.17 14.58 -13.16
N GLN A 107 -5.68 14.44 -14.41
CA GLN A 107 -5.54 15.46 -15.40
C GLN A 107 -6.91 15.93 -15.71
N ILE A 108 -7.22 17.09 -15.26
CA ILE A 108 -8.50 17.62 -15.44
C ILE A 108 -9.04 17.67 -16.79
N LEU A 109 -8.25 18.11 -17.69
CA LEU A 109 -8.71 18.34 -19.01
C LEU A 109 -9.10 17.11 -19.74
N ILE A 110 -8.44 16.07 -19.49
CA ILE A 110 -8.70 14.87 -20.20
C ILE A 110 -9.70 14.08 -19.48
N LYS A 111 -10.76 13.85 -20.13
CA LYS A 111 -11.78 13.05 -19.56
C LYS A 111 -11.42 11.65 -19.80
N PRO A 112 -10.79 10.99 -18.87
CA PRO A 112 -10.38 9.63 -19.11
C PRO A 112 -11.60 8.78 -19.30
N ARG A 113 -11.54 7.99 -20.28
CA ARG A 113 -12.62 7.10 -20.54
C ARG A 113 -12.36 5.81 -19.86
N VAL A 114 -11.58 5.85 -18.84
CA VAL A 114 -11.24 4.62 -18.14
C VAL A 114 -12.41 4.20 -17.28
N SER A 115 -12.96 3.07 -17.55
CA SER A 115 -14.06 2.54 -16.77
C SER A 115 -13.48 1.82 -15.58
N SER A 116 -14.33 1.48 -14.64
CA SER A 116 -13.90 0.73 -13.47
C SER A 116 -13.28 -0.57 -13.88
N GLU A 117 -13.90 -1.23 -14.81
CA GLU A 117 -13.38 -2.48 -15.29
C GLU A 117 -12.02 -2.34 -15.90
N THR A 118 -11.85 -1.30 -16.69
CA THR A 118 -10.58 -1.06 -17.34
C THR A 118 -9.48 -0.87 -16.33
N ILE A 119 -9.74 -0.11 -15.28
CA ILE A 119 -8.77 0.10 -14.25
C ILE A 119 -8.40 -1.21 -13.59
N THR A 120 -9.39 -1.97 -13.20
CA THR A 120 -9.17 -3.23 -12.52
C THR A 120 -8.42 -4.21 -13.40
N THR A 121 -8.85 -4.34 -14.61
CA THR A 121 -8.27 -5.29 -15.53
C THR A 121 -6.83 -4.96 -15.87
N ARG A 122 -6.57 -3.71 -16.14
CA ARG A 122 -5.23 -3.33 -16.52
C ARG A 122 -4.21 -3.51 -15.44
N LEU A 123 -4.60 -3.34 -14.21
CA LEU A 123 -3.67 -3.43 -13.12
C LEU A 123 -3.13 -4.82 -12.94
N GLY A 124 -3.93 -5.77 -13.20
CA GLY A 124 -3.46 -7.15 -13.15
C GLY A 124 -2.85 -7.57 -11.84
N TRP A 125 -3.08 -6.85 -10.78
CA TRP A 125 -2.52 -7.25 -9.53
C TRP A 125 -3.60 -7.24 -8.46
N GLY A 126 -3.29 -7.78 -7.34
CA GLY A 126 -4.33 -7.99 -6.37
C GLY A 126 -5.09 -9.25 -6.68
N LYS A 127 -4.51 -10.05 -7.50
CA LYS A 127 -5.20 -11.24 -7.90
C LYS A 127 -4.98 -12.34 -6.97
#